data_fb46b955c930d76a097e089cb4ce1ca3
#
_entry.id   fb46b955c930d76a097e089cb4ce1ca3
#
_cell.length_a   1.000
_cell.length_b   1.000
_cell.length_c   1.000
_cell.angle_alpha   90.00
_cell.angle_beta   90.00
_cell.angle_gamma   90.00
#
_symmetry.space_group_name_H-M   'P 1'
#
loop_
_entity.id
_entity.type
_entity.pdbx_description
1 polymer ?
#
loop_
_entity_poly.entity_id
_entity_poly.type
_entity_poly.pdbx_seq_one_letter_code
_entity_poly.pdbx_strand_id
1 'polypeptide(L)'
;MRTRVGYAGGTTKDPTYHTLGDHSETIQVDYNPAQVSYEELLDVFWSSHFPVQQPWSRQYMSAVFYHDEEQKRLAIETRDREAAKLGAEIFTEIVPASEFYLAEPYHQKYRLRQMRDLMEDLRIYPDDGDLVGSTAAARVNGYVGGHGTLETLQAELDSLGLSPAASQKLLDIVAARTRRPHASGGLK
;
A
#
# COMPACT_ATOMS: atom_id res chain seq x y z
N MET A 1 3.99 6.47 9.82
CA MET A 1 3.05 5.95 8.80
C MET A 1 2.89 4.45 8.99
N ARG A 2 1.66 3.94 9.01
CA ARG A 2 1.36 2.50 9.13
C ARG A 2 0.43 2.10 7.98
N THR A 3 0.55 0.88 7.51
CA THR A 3 -0.32 0.35 6.45
C THR A 3 -0.89 -0.99 6.88
N ARG A 4 -2.14 -1.25 6.54
CA ARG A 4 -2.81 -2.53 6.76
C ARG A 4 -3.60 -2.89 5.51
N VAL A 5 -3.62 -4.16 5.14
CA VAL A 5 -4.50 -4.63 4.07
C VAL A 5 -5.71 -5.32 4.67
N GLY A 6 -6.84 -5.24 4.00
CA GLY A 6 -8.09 -5.75 4.49
C GLY A 6 -9.20 -5.67 3.45
N TYR A 7 -10.42 -5.66 3.94
CA TYR A 7 -11.64 -5.70 3.15
C TYR A 7 -12.58 -4.59 3.59
N ALA A 8 -13.11 -3.82 2.64
CA ALA A 8 -14.05 -2.73 2.93
C ALA A 8 -15.05 -2.52 1.79
N GLY A 9 -16.05 -1.67 2.04
CA GLY A 9 -17.02 -1.22 1.06
C GLY A 9 -18.20 -2.16 0.81
N GLY A 10 -18.22 -3.32 1.48
CA GLY A 10 -19.31 -4.29 1.41
C GLY A 10 -20.21 -4.27 2.65
N THR A 11 -21.16 -5.19 2.68
CA THR A 11 -22.14 -5.40 3.75
C THR A 11 -21.98 -6.75 4.45
N THR A 12 -21.26 -7.68 3.84
CA THR A 12 -20.95 -9.00 4.39
C THR A 12 -20.21 -8.87 5.72
N LYS A 13 -20.63 -9.59 6.75
CA LYS A 13 -19.97 -9.60 8.05
C LYS A 13 -18.84 -10.61 8.10
N ASP A 14 -17.76 -10.24 8.80
CA ASP A 14 -16.58 -11.08 9.00
C ASP A 14 -16.03 -11.70 7.70
N PRO A 15 -15.77 -10.89 6.65
CA PRO A 15 -15.26 -11.39 5.39
C PRO A 15 -13.87 -12.01 5.56
N THR A 16 -13.59 -13.03 4.76
CA THR A 16 -12.26 -13.61 4.59
C THR A 16 -11.87 -13.57 3.12
N TYR A 17 -10.63 -13.86 2.78
CA TYR A 17 -10.20 -13.93 1.38
C TYR A 17 -11.09 -14.87 0.52
N HIS A 18 -11.55 -15.98 1.12
CA HIS A 18 -12.39 -16.96 0.43
C HIS A 18 -13.90 -16.65 0.49
N THR A 19 -14.31 -15.79 1.40
CA THR A 19 -15.73 -15.40 1.61
C THR A 19 -15.86 -13.89 1.63
N LEU A 20 -15.27 -13.23 0.64
CA LEU A 20 -15.17 -11.78 0.56
C LEU A 20 -16.54 -11.08 0.43
N GLY A 21 -17.50 -11.78 -0.18
CA GLY A 21 -18.82 -11.21 -0.44
C GLY A 21 -18.76 -10.02 -1.40
N ASP A 22 -19.33 -8.92 -0.97
CA ASP A 22 -19.42 -7.66 -1.72
C ASP A 22 -18.32 -6.63 -1.37
N HIS A 23 -17.31 -7.04 -0.59
CA HIS A 23 -16.17 -6.19 -0.25
C HIS A 23 -15.13 -6.09 -1.38
N SER A 24 -14.31 -5.05 -1.32
CA SER A 24 -13.09 -4.88 -2.13
C SER A 24 -11.85 -5.09 -1.27
N GLU A 25 -10.79 -5.65 -1.87
CA GLU A 25 -9.47 -5.66 -1.25
C GLU A 25 -8.98 -4.21 -1.08
N THR A 26 -8.62 -3.86 0.13
CA THR A 26 -8.40 -2.46 0.52
C THR A 26 -7.12 -2.32 1.31
N ILE A 27 -6.39 -1.22 1.09
CA ILE A 27 -5.31 -0.78 1.96
C ILE A 27 -5.77 0.37 2.85
N GLN A 28 -5.51 0.27 4.14
CA GLN A 28 -5.68 1.36 5.10
C GLN A 28 -4.32 1.97 5.45
N VAL A 29 -4.22 3.29 5.38
CA VAL A 29 -2.98 4.04 5.64
C VAL A 29 -3.20 5.02 6.78
N ASP A 30 -2.47 4.84 7.90
CA ASP A 30 -2.36 5.86 8.93
C ASP A 30 -1.14 6.74 8.61
N TYR A 31 -1.34 8.02 8.41
CA TYR A 31 -0.29 8.96 8.02
C TYR A 31 -0.26 10.20 8.90
N ASN A 32 0.87 10.87 8.92
CA ASN A 32 1.02 12.16 9.59
C ASN A 32 0.86 13.29 8.54
N PRO A 33 -0.19 14.12 8.61
CA PRO A 33 -0.45 15.15 7.60
C PRO A 33 0.62 16.26 7.57
N ALA A 34 1.47 16.36 8.60
CA ALA A 34 2.62 17.26 8.59
C ALA A 34 3.81 16.72 7.76
N GLN A 35 3.79 15.43 7.38
CA GLN A 35 4.87 14.77 6.63
C GLN A 35 4.45 14.40 5.19
N VAL A 36 3.18 14.04 5.02
CA VAL A 36 2.59 13.72 3.73
C VAL A 36 1.13 14.16 3.73
N SER A 37 0.71 14.89 2.73
CA SER A 37 -0.68 15.33 2.58
C SER A 37 -1.56 14.21 2.03
N TYR A 38 -2.88 14.36 2.19
CA TYR A 38 -3.84 13.43 1.59
C TYR A 38 -3.80 13.48 0.05
N GLU A 39 -3.57 14.67 -0.52
CA GLU A 39 -3.44 14.85 -1.97
C GLU A 39 -2.21 14.10 -2.52
N GLU A 40 -1.06 14.15 -1.85
CA GLU A 40 0.11 13.34 -2.24
C GLU A 40 -0.16 11.84 -2.18
N LEU A 41 -0.96 11.36 -1.22
CA LEU A 41 -1.40 9.96 -1.18
C LEU A 41 -2.32 9.62 -2.35
N LEU A 42 -3.22 10.53 -2.73
CA LEU A 42 -4.06 10.37 -3.92
C LEU A 42 -3.23 10.36 -5.21
N ASP A 43 -2.19 11.19 -5.33
CA ASP A 43 -1.28 11.17 -6.49
C ASP A 43 -0.57 9.82 -6.63
N VAL A 44 -0.13 9.22 -5.52
CA VAL A 44 0.41 7.85 -5.51
C VAL A 44 -0.66 6.84 -5.94
N PHE A 45 -1.88 6.95 -5.42
CA PHE A 45 -3.00 6.08 -5.79
C PHE A 45 -3.28 6.15 -7.30
N TRP A 46 -3.46 7.34 -7.87
CA TRP A 46 -3.74 7.53 -9.30
C TRP A 46 -2.62 7.01 -10.21
N SER A 47 -1.37 7.13 -9.78
CA SER A 47 -0.20 6.64 -10.54
C SER A 47 0.04 5.14 -10.43
N SER A 48 -0.63 4.44 -9.49
CA SER A 48 -0.38 3.03 -9.19
C SER A 48 -1.24 2.03 -9.95
N HIS A 49 -2.24 2.48 -10.70
CA HIS A 49 -3.16 1.62 -11.45
C HIS A 49 -3.67 2.31 -12.74
N PHE A 50 -4.47 1.59 -13.53
CA PHE A 50 -5.12 2.12 -14.74
C PHE A 50 -6.59 2.46 -14.42
N PRO A 51 -6.90 3.70 -14.02
CA PRO A 51 -8.23 4.08 -13.52
C PRO A 51 -9.32 4.10 -14.61
N VAL A 52 -8.94 4.02 -15.88
CA VAL A 52 -9.84 3.96 -17.05
C VAL A 52 -10.25 2.52 -17.40
N GLN A 53 -9.73 1.53 -16.69
CA GLN A 53 -10.10 0.14 -16.91
C GLN A 53 -11.29 -0.21 -16.02
N GLN A 54 -12.38 -0.65 -16.65
CA GLN A 54 -13.54 -1.14 -15.91
C GLN A 54 -13.16 -2.39 -15.09
N PRO A 55 -13.45 -2.42 -13.80
CA PRO A 55 -13.16 -3.58 -12.96
C PRO A 55 -14.02 -4.77 -13.38
N TRP A 56 -13.40 -5.95 -13.46
CA TRP A 56 -14.10 -7.19 -13.84
C TRP A 56 -14.80 -7.88 -12.66
N SER A 57 -14.52 -7.48 -11.44
CA SER A 57 -15.23 -7.93 -10.24
C SER A 57 -15.17 -6.89 -9.12
N ARG A 58 -16.10 -7.00 -8.15
CA ARG A 58 -16.14 -6.13 -6.98
C ARG A 58 -14.87 -6.23 -6.12
N GLN A 59 -14.30 -7.41 -6.00
CA GLN A 59 -13.05 -7.65 -5.25
C GLN A 59 -11.91 -6.74 -5.71
N TYR A 60 -11.79 -6.51 -7.03
CA TYR A 60 -10.74 -5.71 -7.65
C TYR A 60 -11.21 -4.31 -8.08
N MET A 61 -12.28 -3.83 -7.46
CA MET A 61 -12.78 -2.49 -7.68
C MET A 61 -11.75 -1.45 -7.23
N SER A 62 -11.44 -0.49 -8.10
CA SER A 62 -10.70 0.70 -7.67
C SER A 62 -11.64 1.62 -6.92
N ALA A 63 -11.33 1.93 -5.67
CA ALA A 63 -12.14 2.80 -4.84
C ALA A 63 -11.29 3.66 -3.90
N VAL A 64 -11.75 4.87 -3.63
CA VAL A 64 -11.25 5.75 -2.57
C VAL A 64 -12.33 5.82 -1.49
N PHE A 65 -11.98 5.39 -0.28
CA PHE A 65 -12.84 5.48 0.91
C PHE A 65 -12.48 6.75 1.69
N TYR A 66 -13.38 7.72 1.71
CA TYR A 66 -13.17 8.98 2.42
C TYR A 66 -13.79 8.96 3.82
N HIS A 67 -13.14 9.63 4.78
CA HIS A 67 -13.57 9.72 6.18
C HIS A 67 -14.28 11.05 6.50
N ASP A 68 -14.07 12.08 5.69
CA ASP A 68 -14.65 13.41 5.89
C ASP A 68 -14.88 14.14 4.55
N GLU A 69 -15.56 15.27 4.60
CA GLU A 69 -15.91 16.04 3.40
C GLU A 69 -14.69 16.66 2.69
N GLU A 70 -13.61 16.94 3.41
CA GLU A 70 -12.38 17.43 2.80
C GLU A 70 -11.68 16.35 1.98
N GLN A 71 -11.57 15.12 2.53
CA GLN A 71 -11.06 13.97 1.79
C GLN A 71 -11.91 13.67 0.56
N LYS A 72 -13.25 13.73 0.70
CA LYS A 72 -14.17 13.56 -0.43
C LYS A 72 -13.94 14.61 -1.53
N ARG A 73 -13.82 15.89 -1.15
CA ARG A 73 -13.59 16.99 -2.08
C ARG A 73 -12.28 16.77 -2.86
N LEU A 74 -11.17 16.49 -2.15
CA LEU A 74 -9.87 16.23 -2.76
C LEU A 74 -9.87 14.98 -3.65
N ALA A 75 -10.54 13.91 -3.24
CA ALA A 75 -10.67 12.70 -4.06
C ALA A 75 -11.41 12.98 -5.38
N ILE A 76 -12.49 13.75 -5.34
CA ILE A 76 -13.24 14.17 -6.54
C ILE A 76 -12.39 15.06 -7.43
N GLU A 77 -11.73 16.09 -6.88
CA GLU A 77 -10.89 17.00 -7.63
C GLU A 77 -9.73 16.30 -8.32
N THR A 78 -9.05 15.40 -7.61
CA THR A 78 -7.93 14.64 -8.19
C THR A 78 -8.41 13.63 -9.24
N ARG A 79 -9.57 12.97 -9.05
CA ARG A 79 -10.20 12.13 -10.07
C ARG A 79 -10.49 12.91 -11.36
N ASP A 80 -11.10 14.08 -11.23
CA ASP A 80 -11.50 14.90 -12.37
C ASP A 80 -10.25 15.45 -13.10
N ARG A 81 -9.17 15.76 -12.37
CA ARG A 81 -7.85 16.07 -12.91
C ARG A 81 -7.27 14.91 -13.73
N GLU A 82 -7.33 13.69 -13.20
CA GLU A 82 -6.84 12.51 -13.93
C GLU A 82 -7.72 12.18 -15.15
N ALA A 83 -9.04 12.32 -15.06
CA ALA A 83 -9.96 12.15 -16.20
C ALA A 83 -9.60 13.13 -17.35
N ALA A 84 -9.38 14.40 -17.02
CA ALA A 84 -8.98 15.42 -17.99
C ALA A 84 -7.61 15.12 -18.61
N LYS A 85 -6.63 14.67 -17.81
CA LYS A 85 -5.29 14.30 -18.27
C LYS A 85 -5.30 13.10 -19.22
N LEU A 86 -6.13 12.09 -18.94
CA LEU A 86 -6.24 10.86 -19.72
C LEU A 86 -7.22 10.99 -20.89
N GLY A 87 -8.07 12.01 -20.91
CA GLY A 87 -9.13 12.19 -21.90
C GLY A 87 -10.16 11.06 -21.90
N ALA A 88 -10.40 10.45 -20.74
CA ALA A 88 -11.22 9.25 -20.60
C ALA A 88 -12.00 9.25 -19.27
N GLU A 89 -13.07 8.46 -19.22
CA GLU A 89 -13.83 8.21 -18.00
C GLU A 89 -13.02 7.41 -16.98
N ILE A 90 -13.13 7.79 -15.72
CA ILE A 90 -12.50 7.10 -14.58
C ILE A 90 -13.53 6.20 -13.90
N PHE A 91 -13.21 4.90 -13.77
CA PHE A 91 -14.07 3.90 -13.14
C PHE A 91 -13.85 3.76 -11.63
N THR A 92 -12.96 4.55 -11.03
CA THR A 92 -12.72 4.53 -9.59
C THR A 92 -13.90 5.13 -8.83
N GLU A 93 -14.46 4.38 -7.88
CA GLU A 93 -15.51 4.87 -6.99
C GLU A 93 -14.92 5.77 -5.89
N ILE A 94 -15.69 6.80 -5.49
CA ILE A 94 -15.38 7.64 -4.33
C ILE A 94 -16.56 7.51 -3.38
N VAL A 95 -16.38 6.78 -2.29
CA VAL A 95 -17.46 6.37 -1.38
C VAL A 95 -17.07 6.64 0.08
N PRO A 96 -18.05 6.85 0.98
CA PRO A 96 -17.75 7.02 2.40
C PRO A 96 -17.08 5.75 2.96
N ALA A 97 -16.13 5.94 3.85
CA ALA A 97 -15.51 4.85 4.57
C ALA A 97 -16.56 4.11 5.42
N SER A 98 -16.54 2.80 5.34
CA SER A 98 -17.34 1.88 6.13
C SER A 98 -16.45 1.06 7.07
N GLU A 99 -17.00 -0.02 7.63
CA GLU A 99 -16.23 -0.95 8.43
C GLU A 99 -15.06 -1.55 7.61
N PHE A 100 -13.88 -1.55 8.21
CA PHE A 100 -12.68 -2.15 7.64
C PHE A 100 -12.36 -3.44 8.40
N TYR A 101 -12.36 -4.55 7.68
CA TYR A 101 -11.99 -5.87 8.20
C TYR A 101 -10.54 -6.16 7.85
N LEU A 102 -9.72 -6.41 8.87
CA LEU A 102 -8.31 -6.75 8.67
C LEU A 102 -8.19 -8.08 7.93
N ALA A 103 -7.42 -8.12 6.85
CA ALA A 103 -7.14 -9.37 6.15
C ALA A 103 -6.19 -10.26 6.98
N GLU A 104 -6.17 -11.53 6.63
CA GLU A 104 -5.40 -12.56 7.32
C GLU A 104 -3.90 -12.22 7.38
N PRO A 105 -3.17 -12.71 8.38
CA PRO A 105 -1.77 -12.34 8.61
C PRO A 105 -0.85 -12.53 7.42
N TYR A 106 -1.08 -13.54 6.58
CA TYR A 106 -0.23 -13.83 5.42
C TYR A 106 -0.33 -12.79 4.29
N HIS A 107 -1.39 -11.98 4.26
CA HIS A 107 -1.53 -10.85 3.35
C HIS A 107 -0.80 -9.59 3.83
N GLN A 108 -0.60 -9.47 5.15
CA GLN A 108 0.03 -8.31 5.75
C GLN A 108 1.53 -8.28 5.45
N LYS A 109 2.04 -7.13 4.97
CA LYS A 109 3.46 -6.97 4.64
C LYS A 109 3.98 -8.09 3.70
N TYR A 110 3.18 -8.43 2.71
CA TYR A 110 3.39 -9.61 1.85
C TYR A 110 4.80 -9.72 1.27
N ARG A 111 5.37 -8.62 0.75
CA ARG A 111 6.71 -8.62 0.16
C ARG A 111 7.81 -8.91 1.19
N LEU A 112 7.68 -8.33 2.38
CA LEU A 112 8.59 -8.58 3.49
C LEU A 112 8.51 -10.02 3.96
N ARG A 113 7.31 -10.61 4.06
CA ARG A 113 7.13 -12.01 4.48
C ARG A 113 7.80 -13.03 3.54
N GLN A 114 8.07 -12.67 2.29
CA GLN A 114 8.84 -13.51 1.37
C GLN A 114 10.35 -13.46 1.65
N MET A 115 10.81 -12.55 2.51
CA MET A 115 12.22 -12.33 2.81
C MET A 115 12.54 -12.89 4.20
N ARG A 116 12.85 -14.19 4.23
CA ARG A 116 13.04 -14.93 5.48
C ARG A 116 14.07 -14.27 6.41
N ASP A 117 15.21 -13.87 5.89
CA ASP A 117 16.29 -13.28 6.69
C ASP A 117 15.85 -11.96 7.35
N LEU A 118 15.10 -11.11 6.63
CA LEU A 118 14.56 -9.86 7.18
C LEU A 118 13.42 -10.12 8.18
N MET A 119 12.60 -11.13 7.93
CA MET A 119 11.55 -11.54 8.87
C MET A 119 12.11 -12.12 10.16
N GLU A 120 13.24 -12.84 10.10
CA GLU A 120 13.90 -13.35 11.30
C GLU A 120 14.43 -12.23 12.18
N ASP A 121 14.97 -11.17 11.59
CA ASP A 121 15.43 -9.97 12.29
C ASP A 121 14.24 -9.20 12.94
N LEU A 122 13.10 -9.16 12.27
CA LEU A 122 11.88 -8.49 12.77
C LEU A 122 11.05 -9.36 13.73
N ARG A 123 11.54 -10.51 14.16
CA ARG A 123 10.92 -11.35 15.22
C ARG A 123 10.94 -10.73 16.62
N ILE A 124 11.52 -9.54 16.77
CA ILE A 124 11.35 -8.73 17.97
C ILE A 124 9.88 -8.33 18.22
N TYR A 125 9.03 -8.37 17.19
CA TYR A 125 7.60 -8.17 17.36
C TYR A 125 6.98 -9.44 17.97
N PRO A 126 6.36 -9.34 19.16
CA PRO A 126 5.86 -10.50 19.89
C PRO A 126 4.67 -11.19 19.20
N ASP A 127 3.93 -10.44 18.40
CA ASP A 127 2.81 -10.96 17.64
C ASP A 127 2.67 -10.33 16.23
N ASP A 128 1.79 -10.90 15.43
CA ASP A 128 1.49 -10.40 14.09
C ASP A 128 0.84 -9.01 14.10
N GLY A 129 0.09 -8.66 15.14
CA GLY A 129 -0.54 -7.35 15.29
C GLY A 129 0.49 -6.23 15.40
N ASP A 130 1.54 -6.45 16.19
CA ASP A 130 2.66 -5.52 16.34
C ASP A 130 3.42 -5.35 15.02
N LEU A 131 3.71 -6.42 14.30
CA LEU A 131 4.34 -6.37 12.99
C LEU A 131 3.47 -5.60 11.99
N VAL A 132 2.16 -5.86 11.96
CA VAL A 132 1.20 -5.20 11.09
C VAL A 132 1.11 -3.71 11.39
N GLY A 133 1.12 -3.32 12.67
CA GLY A 133 1.11 -1.93 13.13
C GLY A 133 2.45 -1.19 12.99
N SER A 134 3.54 -1.89 12.67
CA SER A 134 4.89 -1.31 12.64
C SER A 134 5.12 -0.40 11.43
N THR A 135 5.61 0.81 11.71
CA THR A 135 6.11 1.74 10.68
C THR A 135 7.36 1.20 10.00
N ALA A 136 8.29 0.62 10.75
CA ALA A 136 9.51 0.03 10.22
C ALA A 136 9.19 -1.14 9.27
N ALA A 137 8.32 -2.07 9.67
CA ALA A 137 7.89 -3.17 8.82
C ALA A 137 7.17 -2.68 7.54
N ALA A 138 6.38 -1.60 7.61
CA ALA A 138 5.75 -1.01 6.43
C ALA A 138 6.79 -0.45 5.46
N ARG A 139 7.81 0.25 5.95
CA ARG A 139 8.91 0.81 5.14
C ARG A 139 9.77 -0.28 4.52
N VAL A 140 10.21 -1.26 5.32
CA VAL A 140 10.97 -2.42 4.82
C VAL A 140 10.19 -3.17 3.74
N ASN A 141 8.88 -3.39 3.95
CA ASN A 141 8.01 -4.00 2.94
C ASN A 141 7.97 -3.18 1.63
N GLY A 142 7.95 -1.86 1.72
CA GLY A 142 8.02 -0.96 0.57
C GLY A 142 9.34 -1.10 -0.19
N TYR A 143 10.47 -1.03 0.49
CA TYR A 143 11.80 -1.21 -0.11
C TYR A 143 11.97 -2.59 -0.76
N VAL A 144 11.57 -3.65 -0.06
CA VAL A 144 11.53 -5.01 -0.62
C VAL A 144 10.57 -5.09 -1.81
N GLY A 145 9.50 -4.32 -1.81
CA GLY A 145 8.54 -4.19 -2.93
C GLY A 145 9.10 -3.46 -4.15
N GLY A 146 10.24 -2.76 -4.03
CA GLY A 146 10.85 -1.98 -5.11
C GLY A 146 10.50 -0.49 -5.09
N HIS A 147 9.98 -0.01 -3.97
CA HIS A 147 9.65 1.40 -3.76
C HIS A 147 10.74 2.09 -2.94
N GLY A 148 10.98 3.37 -3.24
CA GLY A 148 12.07 4.14 -2.66
C GLY A 148 13.42 3.94 -3.37
N THR A 149 14.40 4.75 -3.01
CA THR A 149 15.75 4.77 -3.58
C THR A 149 16.79 4.30 -2.57
N LEU A 150 18.02 4.02 -3.02
CA LEU A 150 19.12 3.70 -2.12
C LEU A 150 19.42 4.88 -1.20
N GLU A 151 19.36 6.10 -1.71
CA GLU A 151 19.60 7.33 -0.95
C GLU A 151 18.55 7.50 0.18
N THR A 152 17.26 7.34 -0.14
CA THR A 152 16.19 7.44 0.87
C THR A 152 16.32 6.33 1.92
N LEU A 153 16.70 5.11 1.52
CA LEU A 153 16.95 4.02 2.46
C LEU A 153 18.13 4.34 3.38
N GLN A 154 19.25 4.83 2.86
CA GLN A 154 20.42 5.18 3.67
C GLN A 154 20.11 6.27 4.69
N ALA A 155 19.29 7.26 4.31
CA ALA A 155 18.92 8.36 5.19
C ALA A 155 18.06 7.93 6.39
N GLU A 156 17.31 6.84 6.29
CA GLU A 156 16.42 6.39 7.36
C GLU A 156 16.77 5.03 7.97
N LEU A 157 17.86 4.40 7.52
CA LEU A 157 18.22 3.02 7.86
C LEU A 157 18.26 2.77 9.38
N ASP A 158 18.88 3.69 10.13
CA ASP A 158 18.96 3.61 11.60
C ASP A 158 17.60 3.64 12.28
N SER A 159 16.62 4.28 11.66
CA SER A 159 15.24 4.39 12.20
C SER A 159 14.41 3.12 12.01
N LEU A 160 14.89 2.18 11.19
CA LEU A 160 14.20 0.92 10.90
C LEU A 160 14.41 -0.14 11.99
N GLY A 161 15.37 0.07 12.89
CA GLY A 161 15.65 -0.84 14.01
C GLY A 161 16.14 -2.24 13.59
N LEU A 162 16.74 -2.35 12.39
CA LEU A 162 17.28 -3.60 11.88
C LEU A 162 18.67 -3.88 12.44
N SER A 163 19.04 -5.15 12.58
CA SER A 163 20.43 -5.53 12.86
C SER A 163 21.37 -5.11 11.72
N PRO A 164 22.68 -5.02 11.96
CA PRO A 164 23.65 -4.71 10.90
C PRO A 164 23.56 -5.66 9.70
N ALA A 165 23.31 -6.94 9.95
CA ALA A 165 23.17 -7.94 8.90
C ALA A 165 21.91 -7.73 8.04
N ALA A 166 20.77 -7.47 8.67
CA ALA A 166 19.51 -7.18 7.98
C ALA A 166 19.58 -5.84 7.24
N SER A 167 20.20 -4.83 7.83
CA SER A 167 20.46 -3.53 7.19
C SER A 167 21.27 -3.69 5.91
N GLN A 168 22.38 -4.42 5.95
CA GLN A 168 23.20 -4.70 4.77
C GLN A 168 22.42 -5.47 3.71
N LYS A 169 21.65 -6.48 4.11
CA LYS A 169 20.78 -7.25 3.20
C LYS A 169 19.77 -6.36 2.49
N LEU A 170 19.12 -5.44 3.22
CA LEU A 170 18.16 -4.52 2.63
C LEU A 170 18.82 -3.55 1.65
N LEU A 171 19.98 -3.01 2.00
CA LEU A 171 20.80 -2.18 1.08
C LEU A 171 21.14 -2.92 -0.21
N ASP A 172 21.59 -4.18 -0.12
CA ASP A 172 21.94 -5.00 -1.27
C ASP A 172 20.73 -5.25 -2.19
N ILE A 173 19.54 -5.51 -1.61
CA ILE A 173 18.27 -5.70 -2.35
C ILE A 173 17.94 -4.44 -3.14
N VAL A 174 17.98 -3.26 -2.50
CA VAL A 174 17.64 -1.99 -3.15
C VAL A 174 18.69 -1.62 -4.21
N ALA A 175 19.98 -1.76 -3.91
CA ALA A 175 21.06 -1.49 -4.85
C ALA A 175 21.03 -2.39 -6.10
N ALA A 176 20.67 -3.67 -5.94
CA ALA A 176 20.56 -4.60 -7.05
C ALA A 176 19.45 -4.22 -8.03
N ARG A 177 18.37 -3.58 -7.57
CA ARG A 177 17.28 -3.10 -8.40
C ARG A 177 17.63 -1.83 -9.17
N THR A 178 18.37 -0.92 -8.54
CA THR A 178 18.85 0.30 -9.20
C THR A 178 19.78 -0.01 -10.39
N ARG A 179 20.50 -1.13 -10.33
CA ARG A 179 21.40 -1.61 -11.41
C ARG A 179 20.67 -2.30 -12.57
N ARG A 180 19.39 -2.69 -12.41
CA ARG A 180 18.58 -3.24 -13.49
C ARG A 180 17.67 -2.11 -14.01
N PRO A 181 17.98 -1.45 -15.15
CA PRO A 181 17.04 -0.53 -15.75
C PRO A 181 15.75 -1.30 -15.99
N HIS A 182 14.60 -0.66 -15.71
CA HIS A 182 13.28 -1.21 -15.96
C HIS A 182 13.23 -1.83 -17.37
N ALA A 183 13.30 -3.15 -17.45
CA ALA A 183 12.69 -3.83 -18.58
C ALA A 183 11.20 -3.54 -18.41
N SER A 184 10.68 -2.65 -19.25
CA SER A 184 9.28 -2.37 -19.41
C SER A 184 8.57 -3.69 -19.74
N GLY A 185 8.19 -4.42 -18.70
CA GLY A 185 7.37 -5.61 -18.80
C GLY A 185 5.97 -5.16 -19.13
N GLY A 186 5.66 -5.11 -20.43
CA GLY A 186 4.28 -5.08 -20.88
C GLY A 186 3.57 -6.29 -20.31
N LEU A 187 2.63 -6.03 -19.42
CA LEU A 187 1.62 -7.01 -19.04
C LEU A 187 0.78 -7.29 -20.29
N LYS A 188 0.97 -8.51 -20.82
CA LYS A 188 0.03 -9.10 -21.77
C LYS A 188 -1.19 -9.62 -21.00
#